data_4d4d073cd03d9f1d052cb3cd725cec9a
#
_entry.id   4d4d073cd03d9f1d052cb3cd725cec9a
#
_cell.length_a   1.000
_cell.length_b   1.000
_cell.length_c   1.000
_cell.angle_alpha   90.00
_cell.angle_beta   90.00
_cell.angle_gamma   90.00
#
_symmetry.space_group_name_H-M   'P 1'
#
loop_
_entity.id
_entity.type
_entity.pdbx_description
1 polymer ?
#
loop_
_entity_poly.entity_id
_entity_poly.type
_entity_poly.pdbx_seq_one_letter_code
_entity_poly.pdbx_strand_id
1 'polypeptide(L)'
;MSKISTTLAISLMVVTSVLGWVAGYASTADYKMSMYDKTTMDFGRPDRTLDLRYINAMIAHHRGAMLLATQAGTQTQRQEMKDLSAMILRDEPKAIDELYTWKKDWYGDTKQVKDPIVSNLGTYDEKFDLRFLNALIAHHEAGLLMTKEIKTKSSRTEILNNADAVDTYLTTTLKN
;
A
#
# COMPACT_ATOMS: atom_id res chain seq x y z
N MET A 1 25.17 13.61 -16.13
CA MET A 1 25.33 12.81 -14.89
C MET A 1 24.01 12.89 -14.14
N SER A 2 23.17 11.89 -14.35
CA SER A 2 21.85 11.79 -13.72
C SER A 2 22.04 11.54 -12.22
N LYS A 3 21.50 12.44 -11.40
CA LYS A 3 21.42 12.21 -9.96
C LYS A 3 20.38 11.12 -9.75
N ILE A 4 20.81 9.93 -9.41
CA ILE A 4 19.96 8.86 -8.92
C ILE A 4 19.33 9.41 -7.66
N SER A 5 18.00 9.56 -7.70
CA SER A 5 17.21 9.96 -6.53
C SER A 5 17.34 8.87 -5.47
N THR A 6 18.11 9.15 -4.43
CA THR A 6 18.38 8.28 -3.29
C THR A 6 17.27 8.39 -2.25
N THR A 7 16.01 8.48 -2.64
CA THR A 7 14.93 8.79 -1.69
C THR A 7 14.02 7.60 -1.39
N LEU A 8 14.37 6.39 -1.78
CA LEU A 8 13.72 5.19 -1.25
C LEU A 8 14.67 4.38 -0.35
N ALA A 9 15.40 5.06 0.50
CA ALA A 9 15.88 4.44 1.73
C ALA A 9 14.68 4.41 2.69
N ILE A 10 13.70 3.55 2.38
CA ILE A 10 12.76 3.08 3.40
C ILE A 10 13.63 2.47 4.47
N SER A 11 13.71 3.14 5.60
CA SER A 11 14.40 2.64 6.78
C SER A 11 13.88 1.24 7.07
N LEU A 12 14.68 0.25 6.70
CA LEU A 12 14.51 -1.13 7.10
C LEU A 12 14.80 -1.20 8.61
N MET A 13 13.97 -0.58 9.41
CA MET A 13 13.94 -0.85 10.85
C MET A 13 13.04 -2.03 11.06
N VAL A 14 13.69 -3.12 11.25
CA VAL A 14 13.31 -4.38 11.80
C VAL A 14 12.18 -4.23 12.81
N VAL A 15 10.96 -4.55 12.40
CA VAL A 15 9.92 -4.96 13.35
C VAL A 15 10.17 -6.43 13.66
N THR A 16 11.24 -6.71 14.39
CA THR A 16 11.48 -8.02 15.02
C THR A 16 10.82 -8.00 16.37
N SER A 17 9.56 -8.30 16.46
CA SER A 17 8.97 -8.87 17.70
C SER A 17 7.44 -8.88 17.78
N VAL A 18 6.71 -9.05 16.68
CA VAL A 18 5.25 -9.24 16.78
C VAL A 18 4.79 -10.63 16.32
N LEU A 19 5.70 -11.57 16.15
CA LEU A 19 5.37 -12.90 15.66
C LEU A 19 5.55 -14.00 16.70
N GLY A 20 4.76 -13.93 17.70
CA GLY A 20 4.39 -15.10 18.44
C GLY A 20 2.87 -15.10 18.58
N TRP A 21 2.22 -16.04 17.92
CA TRP A 21 0.79 -16.33 18.11
C TRP A 21 -0.19 -15.70 17.11
N VAL A 22 -0.16 -16.10 15.86
CA VAL A 22 -1.40 -16.28 15.09
C VAL A 22 -1.34 -17.60 14.33
N ALA A 23 -1.36 -18.70 15.02
CA ALA A 23 -1.78 -19.97 14.46
C ALA A 23 -3.27 -20.12 14.75
N GLY A 24 -4.07 -20.02 13.72
CA GLY A 24 -5.43 -20.53 13.79
C GLY A 24 -6.53 -19.47 13.68
N TYR A 25 -7.36 -19.68 12.68
CA TYR A 25 -8.67 -19.08 12.37
C TYR A 25 -8.65 -17.80 11.58
N ALA A 26 -8.51 -17.95 10.29
CA ALA A 26 -9.10 -16.99 9.39
C ALA A 26 -9.87 -17.73 8.30
N SER A 27 -11.14 -17.62 8.31
CA SER A 27 -11.89 -17.65 7.08
C SER A 27 -11.55 -16.36 6.34
N THR A 28 -10.47 -16.41 5.59
CA THR A 28 -9.96 -15.27 4.79
C THR A 28 -10.82 -14.99 3.57
N ALA A 29 -11.89 -15.76 3.35
CA ALA A 29 -12.70 -15.67 2.15
C ALA A 29 -13.55 -14.40 2.07
N ASP A 30 -14.09 -13.93 3.19
CA ASP A 30 -15.01 -12.78 3.19
C ASP A 30 -14.30 -11.42 3.17
N TYR A 31 -13.05 -11.35 3.62
CA TYR A 31 -12.26 -10.12 3.59
C TYR A 31 -11.61 -9.83 2.22
N LYS A 32 -11.41 -10.85 1.41
CA LYS A 32 -10.74 -10.72 0.09
C LYS A 32 -11.56 -9.97 -0.97
N MET A 33 -12.85 -9.79 -0.76
CA MET A 33 -13.73 -9.29 -1.82
C MET A 33 -14.13 -7.82 -1.73
N SER A 34 -13.86 -7.12 -0.63
CA SER A 34 -14.44 -5.77 -0.47
C SER A 34 -13.48 -4.60 -0.70
N MET A 35 -12.16 -4.82 -0.67
CA MET A 35 -11.22 -3.68 -0.68
C MET A 35 -10.70 -3.29 -2.07
N TYR A 36 -10.60 -4.23 -2.99
CA TYR A 36 -10.13 -3.93 -4.34
C TYR A 36 -10.94 -4.73 -5.36
N ASP A 37 -11.69 -4.02 -6.17
CA ASP A 37 -12.27 -4.58 -7.38
C ASP A 37 -11.12 -5.06 -8.29
N LYS A 38 -11.18 -6.29 -8.77
CA LYS A 38 -10.19 -6.84 -9.71
C LYS A 38 -9.99 -5.97 -10.95
N THR A 39 -10.99 -5.16 -11.29
CA THR A 39 -10.91 -4.19 -12.39
C THR A 39 -9.95 -3.04 -12.11
N THR A 40 -9.69 -2.71 -10.84
CA THR A 40 -8.73 -1.66 -10.47
C THR A 40 -7.28 -2.12 -10.57
N MET A 41 -7.05 -3.44 -10.67
CA MET A 41 -5.73 -4.04 -10.83
C MET A 41 -5.35 -4.27 -12.30
N ASP A 42 -6.30 -4.15 -13.23
CA ASP A 42 -6.01 -4.17 -14.66
C ASP A 42 -5.69 -2.75 -15.16
N PHE A 43 -4.42 -2.50 -15.43
CA PHE A 43 -3.98 -1.22 -16.01
C PHE A 43 -4.29 -1.11 -17.51
N GLY A 44 -4.96 -2.09 -18.10
CA GLY A 44 -5.33 -2.09 -19.51
C GLY A 44 -4.14 -2.26 -20.44
N ARG A 45 -4.28 -1.75 -21.69
CA ARG A 45 -3.23 -1.89 -22.71
C ARG A 45 -2.02 -1.01 -22.39
N PRO A 46 -0.81 -1.45 -22.78
CA PRO A 46 0.38 -0.59 -22.73
C PRO A 46 0.27 0.52 -23.79
N ASP A 47 -0.14 1.67 -23.35
CA ASP A 47 -0.25 2.91 -24.13
C ASP A 47 0.44 4.07 -23.39
N ARG A 48 0.36 5.28 -23.96
CA ARG A 48 1.02 6.48 -23.40
C ARG A 48 0.52 6.86 -21.99
N THR A 49 -0.60 6.30 -21.54
CA THR A 49 -1.21 6.59 -20.23
C THR A 49 -1.14 5.40 -19.25
N LEU A 50 -0.48 4.31 -19.63
CA LEU A 50 -0.30 3.15 -18.77
C LEU A 50 0.29 3.52 -17.41
N ASP A 51 1.44 4.20 -17.43
CA ASP A 51 2.13 4.60 -16.22
C ASP A 51 1.31 5.59 -15.38
N LEU A 52 0.53 6.47 -16.04
CA LEU A 52 -0.39 7.37 -15.34
C LEU A 52 -1.49 6.60 -14.60
N ARG A 53 -2.01 5.53 -15.20
CA ARG A 53 -3.00 4.66 -14.52
C ARG A 53 -2.40 3.96 -13.31
N TYR A 54 -1.18 3.44 -13.45
CA TYR A 54 -0.43 2.87 -12.33
C TYR A 54 -0.19 3.91 -11.23
N ILE A 55 0.32 5.09 -11.56
CA ILE A 55 0.58 6.18 -10.60
C ILE A 55 -0.71 6.52 -9.82
N ASN A 56 -1.84 6.73 -10.52
CA ASN A 56 -3.10 7.04 -9.87
C ASN A 56 -3.57 5.92 -8.93
N ALA A 57 -3.46 4.68 -9.37
CA ALA A 57 -3.84 3.52 -8.58
C ALA A 57 -2.92 3.33 -7.37
N MET A 58 -1.61 3.55 -7.52
CA MET A 58 -0.66 3.43 -6.42
C MET A 58 -0.82 4.57 -5.40
N ILE A 59 -1.14 5.80 -5.84
CA ILE A 59 -1.52 6.88 -4.92
C ILE A 59 -2.74 6.48 -4.09
N ALA A 60 -3.78 5.94 -4.74
CA ALA A 60 -4.97 5.47 -4.03
C ALA A 60 -4.63 4.31 -3.07
N HIS A 61 -3.74 3.39 -3.48
CA HIS A 61 -3.26 2.31 -2.64
C HIS A 61 -2.58 2.85 -1.37
N HIS A 62 -1.59 3.70 -1.48
CA HIS A 62 -0.91 4.32 -0.31
C HIS A 62 -1.89 5.06 0.61
N ARG A 63 -2.84 5.80 0.05
CA ARG A 63 -3.90 6.47 0.83
C ARG A 63 -4.81 5.47 1.56
N GLY A 64 -5.06 4.30 0.96
CA GLY A 64 -5.79 3.21 1.60
C GLY A 64 -5.11 2.69 2.86
N ALA A 65 -3.80 2.49 2.83
CA ALA A 65 -3.01 2.13 4.02
C ALA A 65 -3.15 3.20 5.12
N MET A 66 -3.04 4.49 4.75
CA MET A 66 -3.20 5.59 5.72
C MET A 66 -4.60 5.63 6.35
N LEU A 67 -5.65 5.38 5.58
CA LEU A 67 -7.02 5.34 6.09
C LEU A 67 -7.24 4.18 7.08
N LEU A 68 -6.67 3.00 6.80
CA LEU A 68 -6.69 1.86 7.72
C LEU A 68 -5.88 2.17 8.98
N ALA A 69 -4.67 2.72 8.84
CA ALA A 69 -3.81 3.09 9.95
C ALA A 69 -4.44 4.18 10.83
N THR A 70 -5.16 5.14 10.23
CA THR A 70 -5.90 6.17 10.99
C THR A 70 -6.97 5.54 11.87
N GLN A 71 -7.77 4.61 11.33
CA GLN A 71 -8.79 3.91 12.12
C GLN A 71 -8.14 3.11 13.25
N ALA A 72 -7.05 2.39 12.94
CA ALA A 72 -6.37 1.55 13.93
C ALA A 72 -5.71 2.38 15.03
N GLY A 73 -4.94 3.40 14.67
CA GLY A 73 -4.19 4.23 15.62
C GLY A 73 -5.07 4.99 16.61
N THR A 74 -6.31 5.30 16.23
CA THR A 74 -7.26 6.00 17.11
C THR A 74 -7.98 5.09 18.10
N GLN A 75 -8.03 3.77 17.85
CA GLN A 75 -8.86 2.87 18.65
C GLN A 75 -8.08 1.76 19.33
N THR A 76 -6.98 1.25 18.74
CA THR A 76 -6.21 0.16 19.34
C THR A 76 -5.66 0.54 20.71
N GLN A 77 -5.60 -0.43 21.60
CA GLN A 77 -4.99 -0.26 22.92
C GLN A 77 -3.56 -0.83 22.96
N ARG A 78 -3.20 -1.67 21.99
CA ARG A 78 -1.89 -2.30 21.93
C ARG A 78 -0.85 -1.34 21.34
N GLN A 79 0.29 -1.22 22.04
CA GLN A 79 1.36 -0.32 21.65
C GLN A 79 1.93 -0.67 20.27
N GLU A 80 2.09 -1.94 19.97
CA GLU A 80 2.62 -2.42 18.69
C GLU A 80 1.74 -2.00 17.51
N MET A 81 0.42 -2.02 17.69
CA MET A 81 -0.53 -1.58 16.65
C MET A 81 -0.52 -0.05 16.49
N LYS A 82 -0.33 0.70 17.59
CA LYS A 82 -0.13 2.15 17.55
C LYS A 82 1.14 2.50 16.80
N ASP A 83 2.24 1.81 17.09
CA ASP A 83 3.54 2.04 16.46
C ASP A 83 3.49 1.70 14.96
N LEU A 84 2.85 0.59 14.57
CA LEU A 84 2.61 0.23 13.18
C LEU A 84 1.79 1.31 12.46
N SER A 85 0.69 1.75 13.07
CA SER A 85 -0.15 2.80 12.50
C SER A 85 0.61 4.13 12.34
N ALA A 86 1.38 4.52 13.34
CA ALA A 86 2.20 5.74 13.30
C ALA A 86 3.29 5.65 12.22
N MET A 87 3.90 4.49 12.02
CA MET A 87 4.88 4.25 10.97
C MET A 87 4.27 4.43 9.57
N ILE A 88 3.11 3.82 9.33
CA ILE A 88 2.38 3.97 8.06
C ILE A 88 2.07 5.45 7.81
N LEU A 89 1.46 6.14 8.78
CA LEU A 89 1.08 7.55 8.63
C LEU A 89 2.27 8.49 8.41
N ARG A 90 3.46 8.13 8.89
CA ARG A 90 4.70 8.91 8.70
C ARG A 90 5.32 8.69 7.33
N ASP A 91 5.31 7.46 6.82
CA ASP A 91 6.12 7.06 5.67
C ASP A 91 5.35 7.10 4.34
N GLU A 92 4.06 6.75 4.32
CA GLU A 92 3.23 6.75 3.12
C GLU A 92 3.13 8.12 2.41
N PRO A 93 3.04 9.27 3.09
CA PRO A 93 3.00 10.57 2.42
C PRO A 93 4.16 10.83 1.48
N LYS A 94 5.36 10.33 1.79
CA LYS A 94 6.57 10.53 0.97
C LYS A 94 6.45 9.81 -0.38
N ALA A 95 5.92 8.59 -0.38
CA ALA A 95 5.68 7.83 -1.60
C ALA A 95 4.58 8.49 -2.45
N ILE A 96 3.54 8.99 -1.81
CA ILE A 96 2.46 9.74 -2.49
C ILE A 96 3.00 10.99 -3.17
N ASP A 97 3.84 11.78 -2.50
CA ASP A 97 4.41 13.02 -3.03
C ASP A 97 5.30 12.76 -4.25
N GLU A 98 6.10 11.68 -4.24
CA GLU A 98 6.89 11.27 -5.39
C GLU A 98 6.01 10.91 -6.58
N LEU A 99 4.95 10.14 -6.38
CA LEU A 99 4.01 9.75 -7.42
C LEU A 99 3.25 10.97 -8.00
N TYR A 100 2.86 11.94 -7.18
CA TYR A 100 2.28 13.19 -7.67
C TYR A 100 3.28 14.04 -8.45
N THR A 101 4.55 14.01 -8.09
CA THR A 101 5.61 14.67 -8.84
C THR A 101 5.71 14.07 -10.24
N TRP A 102 5.78 12.74 -10.38
CA TRP A 102 5.79 12.07 -11.68
C TRP A 102 4.53 12.32 -12.49
N LYS A 103 3.37 12.30 -11.84
CA LYS A 103 2.08 12.60 -12.47
C LYS A 103 2.08 13.99 -13.12
N LYS A 104 2.56 14.98 -12.40
CA LYS A 104 2.68 16.35 -12.87
C LYS A 104 3.73 16.47 -13.97
N ASP A 105 4.93 15.95 -13.74
CA ASP A 105 6.09 16.19 -14.60
C ASP A 105 5.97 15.44 -15.94
N TRP A 106 5.40 14.24 -15.95
CA TRP A 106 5.31 13.42 -17.17
C TRP A 106 4.02 13.63 -17.94
N TYR A 107 2.93 14.04 -17.26
CA TYR A 107 1.60 14.11 -17.85
C TYR A 107 0.93 15.49 -17.73
N GLY A 108 1.54 16.42 -17.02
CA GLY A 108 0.92 17.72 -16.72
C GLY A 108 -0.37 17.58 -15.89
N ASP A 109 -0.60 16.41 -15.27
CA ASP A 109 -1.81 16.13 -14.53
C ASP A 109 -1.62 16.47 -13.04
N THR A 110 -2.31 17.51 -12.59
CA THR A 110 -2.31 18.00 -11.20
C THR A 110 -3.57 17.62 -10.43
N LYS A 111 -4.48 16.83 -11.03
CA LYS A 111 -5.73 16.45 -10.38
C LYS A 111 -5.45 15.53 -9.19
N GLN A 112 -6.17 15.79 -8.09
CA GLN A 112 -6.11 14.94 -6.92
C GLN A 112 -6.75 13.57 -7.20
N VAL A 113 -6.09 12.53 -6.75
CA VAL A 113 -6.65 11.18 -6.73
C VAL A 113 -7.64 11.10 -5.57
N LYS A 114 -8.80 10.50 -5.80
CA LYS A 114 -9.81 10.30 -4.76
C LYS A 114 -9.34 9.25 -3.76
N ASP A 115 -9.78 9.40 -2.51
CA ASP A 115 -9.58 8.37 -1.50
C ASP A 115 -10.28 7.07 -1.90
N PRO A 116 -9.63 5.92 -1.71
CA PRO A 116 -10.28 4.64 -1.90
C PRO A 116 -11.28 4.37 -0.77
N ILE A 117 -12.23 3.49 -1.06
CA ILE A 117 -13.08 2.93 -0.02
C ILE A 117 -12.29 1.81 0.66
N VAL A 118 -12.09 1.92 1.97
CA VAL A 118 -11.43 0.90 2.78
C VAL A 118 -12.43 0.27 3.76
N SER A 119 -12.09 -0.90 4.30
CA SER A 119 -12.90 -1.57 5.31
C SER A 119 -13.09 -0.69 6.54
N ASN A 120 -14.32 -0.62 7.02
CA ASN A 120 -14.60 -0.05 8.32
C ASN A 120 -14.23 -1.09 9.39
N LEU A 121 -13.24 -0.76 10.22
CA LEU A 121 -12.75 -1.65 11.28
C LEU A 121 -13.71 -1.74 12.48
N GLY A 122 -14.72 -0.85 12.52
CA GLY A 122 -15.69 -0.79 13.62
C GLY A 122 -15.10 -0.21 14.90
N THR A 123 -15.83 -0.35 15.99
CA THR A 123 -15.37 0.06 17.32
C THR A 123 -14.41 -0.97 17.92
N TYR A 124 -13.59 -0.52 18.88
CA TYR A 124 -12.66 -1.40 19.58
C TYR A 124 -13.39 -2.52 20.33
N ASP A 125 -12.94 -3.75 20.12
CA ASP A 125 -13.28 -4.96 20.83
C ASP A 125 -12.08 -5.93 20.80
N GLU A 126 -12.22 -7.11 21.38
CA GLU A 126 -11.15 -8.13 21.43
C GLU A 126 -10.62 -8.56 20.04
N LYS A 127 -11.38 -8.32 18.97
CA LYS A 127 -11.03 -8.70 17.59
C LYS A 127 -10.62 -7.50 16.74
N PHE A 128 -10.59 -6.30 17.31
CA PHE A 128 -10.30 -5.07 16.55
C PHE A 128 -8.95 -5.14 15.84
N ASP A 129 -7.89 -5.47 16.57
CA ASP A 129 -6.54 -5.55 16.01
C ASP A 129 -6.42 -6.66 14.96
N LEU A 130 -7.14 -7.75 15.12
CA LEU A 130 -7.21 -8.81 14.11
C LEU A 130 -7.89 -8.32 12.82
N ARG A 131 -8.97 -7.51 12.93
CA ARG A 131 -9.61 -6.90 11.75
C ARG A 131 -8.66 -5.95 11.03
N PHE A 132 -7.90 -5.15 11.78
CA PHE A 132 -6.90 -4.26 11.20
C PHE A 132 -5.81 -5.03 10.45
N LEU A 133 -5.21 -6.04 11.09
CA LEU A 133 -4.17 -6.86 10.46
C LEU A 133 -4.68 -7.59 9.23
N ASN A 134 -5.87 -8.18 9.27
CA ASN A 134 -6.47 -8.83 8.10
C ASN A 134 -6.73 -7.85 6.96
N ALA A 135 -7.22 -6.64 7.27
CA ALA A 135 -7.43 -5.60 6.28
C ALA A 135 -6.09 -5.15 5.65
N LEU A 136 -5.04 -5.03 6.45
CA LEU A 136 -3.71 -4.64 5.98
C LEU A 136 -3.06 -5.75 5.13
N ILE A 137 -3.23 -7.02 5.51
CA ILE A 137 -2.77 -8.16 4.71
C ILE A 137 -3.44 -8.17 3.34
N ALA A 138 -4.78 -8.03 3.30
CA ALA A 138 -5.51 -7.97 2.02
C ALA A 138 -5.07 -6.78 1.17
N HIS A 139 -4.78 -5.64 1.79
CA HIS A 139 -4.23 -4.46 1.15
C HIS A 139 -2.85 -4.74 0.54
N HIS A 140 -1.94 -5.38 1.27
CA HIS A 140 -0.62 -5.77 0.78
C HIS A 140 -0.70 -6.75 -0.40
N GLU A 141 -1.56 -7.77 -0.31
CA GLU A 141 -1.80 -8.73 -1.41
C GLU A 141 -2.26 -8.01 -2.69
N ALA A 142 -3.13 -7.00 -2.56
CA ALA A 142 -3.58 -6.20 -3.68
C ALA A 142 -2.44 -5.37 -4.30
N GLY A 143 -1.59 -4.75 -3.49
CA GLY A 143 -0.40 -4.04 -3.94
C GLY A 143 0.55 -4.93 -4.73
N LEU A 144 0.77 -6.17 -4.28
CA LEU A 144 1.60 -7.16 -5.00
C LEU A 144 1.03 -7.51 -6.38
N LEU A 145 -0.29 -7.58 -6.54
CA LEU A 145 -0.91 -7.77 -7.86
C LEU A 145 -0.68 -6.57 -8.78
N MET A 146 -0.75 -5.35 -8.24
CA MET A 146 -0.49 -4.12 -9.00
C MET A 146 0.97 -4.06 -9.48
N THR A 147 1.92 -4.33 -8.59
CA THR A 147 3.35 -4.33 -8.95
C THR A 147 3.68 -5.40 -9.97
N LYS A 148 3.14 -6.60 -9.81
CA LYS A 148 3.30 -7.69 -10.76
C LYS A 148 2.78 -7.32 -12.14
N GLU A 149 1.61 -6.72 -12.22
CA GLU A 149 1.02 -6.37 -13.50
C GLU A 149 1.79 -5.27 -14.22
N ILE A 150 2.13 -4.17 -13.53
CA ILE A 150 2.84 -3.06 -14.18
C ILE A 150 4.23 -3.49 -14.66
N LYS A 151 4.92 -4.38 -13.95
CA LYS A 151 6.22 -4.91 -14.35
C LYS A 151 6.19 -5.67 -15.68
N THR A 152 5.04 -6.20 -16.07
CA THR A 152 4.88 -6.88 -17.38
C THR A 152 4.51 -5.93 -18.51
N LYS A 153 4.12 -4.70 -18.23
CA LYS A 153 3.53 -3.76 -19.20
C LYS A 153 4.32 -2.48 -19.39
N SER A 154 4.95 -1.96 -18.34
CA SER A 154 5.74 -0.72 -18.41
C SER A 154 7.17 -0.98 -18.86
N SER A 155 7.75 -0.01 -19.54
CA SER A 155 9.18 0.03 -19.90
C SER A 155 9.91 1.20 -19.22
N ARG A 156 9.22 2.00 -18.41
CA ARG A 156 9.80 3.17 -17.75
C ARG A 156 10.54 2.75 -16.49
N THR A 157 11.83 3.03 -16.43
CA THR A 157 12.73 2.61 -15.35
C THR A 157 12.24 3.07 -13.97
N GLU A 158 11.74 4.28 -13.84
CA GLU A 158 11.26 4.83 -12.56
C GLU A 158 10.03 4.04 -12.06
N ILE A 159 9.12 3.67 -12.95
CA ILE A 159 7.94 2.85 -12.62
C ILE A 159 8.36 1.45 -12.22
N LEU A 160 9.29 0.83 -12.94
CA LEU A 160 9.79 -0.51 -12.62
C LEU A 160 10.51 -0.52 -11.27
N ASN A 161 11.35 0.46 -11.00
CA ASN A 161 12.05 0.61 -9.71
C ASN A 161 11.07 0.83 -8.55
N ASN A 162 10.03 1.65 -8.76
CA ASN A 162 8.98 1.83 -7.76
C ASN A 162 8.24 0.52 -7.49
N ALA A 163 7.83 -0.19 -8.56
CA ALA A 163 7.14 -1.47 -8.42
C ALA A 163 8.00 -2.52 -7.69
N ASP A 164 9.31 -2.58 -7.96
CA ASP A 164 10.24 -3.49 -7.27
C ASP A 164 10.43 -3.11 -5.78
N ALA A 165 10.51 -1.81 -5.48
CA ALA A 165 10.61 -1.34 -4.09
C ALA A 165 9.35 -1.67 -3.29
N VAL A 166 8.17 -1.40 -3.86
CA VAL A 166 6.87 -1.73 -3.25
C VAL A 166 6.73 -3.25 -3.08
N ASP A 167 7.04 -4.04 -4.11
CA ASP A 167 7.00 -5.51 -4.08
C ASP A 167 7.88 -6.08 -2.95
N THR A 168 9.10 -5.58 -2.84
CA THR A 168 10.05 -5.98 -1.79
C THR A 168 9.51 -5.65 -0.40
N TYR A 169 9.01 -4.44 -0.21
CA TYR A 169 8.44 -3.99 1.07
C TYR A 169 7.24 -4.84 1.47
N LEU A 170 6.26 -5.00 0.58
CA LEU A 170 5.03 -5.75 0.85
C LEU A 170 5.32 -7.24 1.11
N THR A 171 6.22 -7.84 0.32
CA THR A 171 6.60 -9.24 0.51
C THR A 171 7.31 -9.46 1.85
N THR A 172 8.14 -8.51 2.27
CA THR A 172 8.86 -8.60 3.54
C THR A 172 7.90 -8.47 4.72
N THR A 173 6.98 -7.53 4.65
CA THR A 173 5.98 -7.30 5.72
C THR A 173 4.99 -8.45 5.86
N LEU A 174 4.62 -9.13 4.76
CA LEU A 174 3.75 -10.31 4.82
C LEU A 174 4.41 -11.57 5.39
N LYS A 175 5.74 -11.64 5.42
CA LYS A 175 6.49 -12.78 5.97
C LYS A 175 6.79 -12.66 7.46
N ASN A 176 6.70 -11.45 7.98
CA ASN A 176 6.97 -11.12 9.39
C ASN A 176 5.67 -10.99 10.18
#